data_366c5b3009a46ca1641c7fd2eaa96ad3
#
_entry.id   366c5b3009a46ca1641c7fd2eaa96ad3
#
_cell.length_a   1.000
_cell.length_b   1.000
_cell.length_c   1.000
_cell.angle_alpha   90.00
_cell.angle_beta   90.00
_cell.angle_gamma   90.00
#
_symmetry.space_group_name_H-M   'P 1'
#
loop_
_entity.id
_entity.type
_entity.pdbx_description
1 polymer ?
#
loop_
_entity_poly.entity_id
_entity_poly.type
_entity_poly.pdbx_seq_one_letter_code
_entity_poly.pdbx_strand_id
1 'polypeptide(L)'
;MKVMLIRANLPADLIDIKMSCVSSVSASIMVNGEAIDPIYPLRGIRQEDPLFPYLFILCMDFLRQLIEEKCSMKKWQPIKALQGGPAFSHLLFANDVVLFAKMDYANCVAIRKVLNVFCGVLGQTISEAKSRMYFSPNVDDATKEALCDVFGFCLNLEPWQVFGYSY
;
A
#
# COMPACT_ATOMS: atom_id res chain seq x y z
N MET A 1 8.35 -10.20 -0.14
CA MET A 1 9.29 -9.64 -1.14
C MET A 1 9.66 -10.64 -2.24
N LYS A 2 10.21 -11.83 -1.99
CA LYS A 2 10.60 -12.80 -3.04
C LYS A 2 9.48 -13.09 -4.06
N VAL A 3 8.25 -13.29 -3.62
CA VAL A 3 7.07 -13.51 -4.49
C VAL A 3 6.85 -12.35 -5.47
N MET A 4 7.01 -11.12 -5.02
CA MET A 4 6.88 -9.92 -5.85
C MET A 4 7.97 -9.88 -6.94
N LEU A 5 9.22 -10.19 -6.59
CA LEU A 5 10.34 -10.22 -7.54
C LEU A 5 10.17 -11.30 -8.61
N ILE A 6 9.64 -12.46 -8.22
CA ILE A 6 9.27 -13.54 -9.17
C ILE A 6 8.16 -13.05 -10.12
N ARG A 7 7.12 -12.41 -9.58
CA ARG A 7 6.00 -11.88 -10.37
C ARG A 7 6.44 -10.75 -11.33
N ALA A 8 7.46 -9.98 -10.95
CA ALA A 8 8.10 -9.01 -11.82
C ALA A 8 9.02 -9.64 -12.90
N ASN A 9 9.02 -10.98 -12.98
CA ASN A 9 9.79 -11.77 -13.95
C ASN A 9 11.31 -11.49 -13.92
N LEU A 10 11.86 -11.22 -12.72
CA LEU A 10 13.31 -11.07 -12.58
C LEU A 10 14.01 -12.43 -12.66
N PRO A 11 15.23 -12.50 -13.23
CA PRO A 11 16.07 -13.69 -13.21
C PRO A 11 16.33 -14.20 -11.79
N ALA A 12 16.37 -15.53 -11.62
CA ALA A 12 16.51 -16.17 -10.31
C ALA A 12 17.77 -15.69 -9.57
N ASP A 13 18.90 -15.59 -10.26
CA ASP A 13 20.17 -15.13 -9.69
C ASP A 13 20.05 -13.70 -9.13
N LEU A 14 19.37 -12.82 -9.86
CA LEU A 14 19.13 -11.44 -9.41
C LEU A 14 18.19 -11.38 -8.21
N ILE A 15 17.20 -12.27 -8.16
CA ILE A 15 16.30 -12.40 -7.00
C ILE A 15 17.09 -12.82 -5.77
N ASP A 16 17.95 -13.83 -5.89
CA ASP A 16 18.72 -14.35 -4.77
C ASP A 16 19.75 -13.32 -4.26
N ILE A 17 20.41 -12.58 -5.16
CA ILE A 17 21.28 -11.46 -4.79
C ILE A 17 20.49 -10.40 -4.01
N LYS A 18 19.35 -9.92 -4.54
CA LYS A 18 18.54 -8.91 -3.88
C LYS A 18 18.01 -9.38 -2.52
N MET A 19 17.58 -10.64 -2.43
CA MET A 19 17.14 -11.22 -1.17
C MET A 19 18.27 -11.33 -0.16
N SER A 20 19.47 -11.71 -0.59
CA SER A 20 20.68 -11.73 0.26
C SER A 20 20.99 -10.33 0.80
N CYS A 21 21.00 -9.30 -0.05
CA CYS A 21 21.25 -7.92 0.38
C CYS A 21 20.25 -7.44 1.44
N VAL A 22 18.97 -7.82 1.31
CA VAL A 22 17.93 -7.41 2.27
C VAL A 22 17.97 -8.20 3.57
N SER A 23 18.30 -9.50 3.51
CA SER A 23 18.24 -10.39 4.68
C SER A 23 19.52 -10.40 5.52
N SER A 24 20.65 -9.94 4.98
CA SER A 24 21.94 -9.91 5.68
C SER A 24 22.20 -8.63 6.48
N VAL A 25 21.25 -7.71 6.50
CA VAL A 25 21.41 -6.41 7.18
C VAL A 25 21.41 -6.60 8.68
N SER A 26 22.41 -6.02 9.35
CA SER A 26 22.45 -5.81 10.79
C SER A 26 22.78 -4.36 11.11
N ALA A 27 22.32 -3.88 12.25
CA ALA A 27 22.60 -2.54 12.74
C ALA A 27 23.05 -2.61 14.20
N SER A 28 24.08 -1.83 14.57
CA SER A 28 24.49 -1.65 15.97
C SER A 28 24.32 -0.19 16.34
N ILE A 29 23.87 0.07 17.54
CA ILE A 29 23.78 1.43 18.11
C ILE A 29 25.06 1.70 18.87
N MET A 30 25.62 2.88 18.66
CA MET A 30 26.79 3.35 19.44
C MET A 30 26.29 4.06 20.70
N VAL A 31 26.73 3.60 21.84
CA VAL A 31 26.46 4.24 23.14
C VAL A 31 27.79 4.57 23.82
N ASN A 32 28.06 5.84 24.05
CA ASN A 32 29.31 6.32 24.64
C ASN A 32 30.59 5.83 23.93
N GLY A 33 30.55 5.63 22.63
CA GLY A 33 31.68 5.16 21.81
C GLY A 33 31.82 3.64 21.75
N GLU A 34 30.97 2.86 22.41
CA GLU A 34 30.94 1.40 22.34
C GLU A 34 29.72 0.94 21.53
N ALA A 35 29.93 -0.05 20.63
CA ALA A 35 28.83 -0.65 19.88
C ALA A 35 28.13 -1.70 20.75
N ILE A 36 26.80 -1.58 20.86
CA ILE A 36 26.00 -2.64 21.49
C ILE A 36 25.79 -3.80 20.53
N ASP A 37 25.26 -4.91 21.04
CA ASP A 37 24.98 -6.10 20.25
C ASP A 37 24.17 -5.79 18.98
N PRO A 38 24.48 -6.45 17.87
CA PRO A 38 23.84 -6.16 16.59
C PRO A 38 22.35 -6.54 16.61
N ILE A 39 21.53 -5.62 16.11
CA ILE A 39 20.10 -5.80 15.90
C ILE A 39 19.89 -6.29 14.47
N TYR A 40 19.15 -7.38 14.31
CA TYR A 40 18.76 -7.95 13.02
C TYR A 40 17.31 -7.57 12.72
N PRO A 41 17.05 -6.67 11.75
CA PRO A 41 15.70 -6.28 11.41
C PRO A 41 14.91 -7.46 10.85
N LEU A 42 13.74 -7.74 11.42
CA LEU A 42 12.84 -8.79 10.92
C LEU A 42 11.96 -8.30 9.75
N ARG A 43 11.84 -6.99 9.58
CA ARG A 43 11.00 -6.35 8.56
C ARG A 43 11.61 -5.03 8.12
N GLY A 44 11.25 -4.61 6.91
CA GLY A 44 11.70 -3.36 6.31
C GLY A 44 13.04 -3.49 5.60
N ILE A 45 13.49 -2.37 5.06
CA ILE A 45 14.78 -2.20 4.40
C ILE A 45 15.46 -1.05 5.11
N ARG A 46 16.80 -1.08 5.20
CA ARG A 46 17.58 -0.02 5.81
C ARG A 46 17.28 1.33 5.13
N GLN A 47 17.06 2.36 5.92
CA GLN A 47 17.00 3.73 5.42
C GLN A 47 18.32 4.07 4.71
N GLU A 48 18.23 4.85 3.61
CA GLU A 48 19.38 5.26 2.80
C GLU A 48 20.09 4.11 2.06
N ASP A 49 19.49 2.91 2.02
CA ASP A 49 20.00 1.84 1.16
C ASP A 49 19.80 2.21 -0.32
N PRO A 50 20.83 2.17 -1.17
CA PRO A 50 20.70 2.49 -2.59
C PRO A 50 19.68 1.62 -3.34
N LEU A 51 19.37 0.42 -2.86
CA LEU A 51 18.37 -0.47 -3.45
C LEU A 51 16.94 -0.08 -3.04
N PHE A 52 16.77 0.69 -1.97
CA PHE A 52 15.46 1.02 -1.42
C PHE A 52 14.50 1.64 -2.45
N PRO A 53 14.87 2.69 -3.23
CA PRO A 53 13.97 3.29 -4.20
C PRO A 53 13.50 2.29 -5.28
N TYR A 54 14.39 1.43 -5.75
CA TYR A 54 14.07 0.44 -6.77
C TYR A 54 13.13 -0.65 -6.24
N LEU A 55 13.40 -1.15 -5.05
CA LEU A 55 12.54 -2.14 -4.39
C LEU A 55 11.18 -1.54 -4.07
N PHE A 56 11.14 -0.28 -3.65
CA PHE A 56 9.90 0.44 -3.39
C PHE A 56 9.04 0.57 -4.65
N ILE A 57 9.63 0.98 -5.78
CA ILE A 57 8.93 1.07 -7.07
C ILE A 57 8.35 -0.29 -7.47
N LEU A 58 9.11 -1.37 -7.31
CA LEU A 58 8.61 -2.73 -7.57
C LEU A 58 7.46 -3.12 -6.64
N CYS A 59 7.50 -2.72 -5.37
CA CYS A 59 6.38 -2.92 -4.44
C CYS A 59 5.13 -2.18 -4.91
N MET A 60 5.26 -0.93 -5.31
CA MET A 60 4.13 -0.13 -5.79
C MET A 60 3.59 -0.64 -7.13
N ASP A 61 4.46 -1.11 -8.02
CA ASP A 61 4.03 -1.77 -9.26
C ASP A 61 3.28 -3.08 -8.98
N PHE A 62 3.69 -3.85 -7.99
CA PHE A 62 2.94 -5.03 -7.55
C PHE A 62 1.54 -4.66 -7.03
N LEU A 63 1.39 -3.59 -6.25
CA LEU A 63 0.08 -3.09 -5.83
C LEU A 63 -0.77 -2.68 -7.05
N ARG A 64 -0.19 -1.93 -7.99
CA ARG A 64 -0.85 -1.54 -9.24
C ARG A 64 -1.39 -2.76 -10.00
N GLN A 65 -0.56 -3.80 -10.18
CA GLN A 65 -0.96 -5.03 -10.85
C GLN A 65 -2.13 -5.74 -10.15
N LEU A 66 -2.13 -5.80 -8.81
CA LEU A 66 -3.23 -6.38 -8.04
C LEU A 66 -4.54 -5.60 -8.24
N ILE A 67 -4.48 -4.27 -8.28
CA ILE A 67 -5.63 -3.41 -8.52
C ILE A 67 -6.17 -3.64 -9.96
N GLU A 68 -5.30 -3.57 -10.96
CA GLU A 68 -5.66 -3.75 -12.37
C GLU A 68 -6.27 -5.13 -12.62
N GLU A 69 -5.76 -6.18 -12.00
CA GLU A 69 -6.33 -7.53 -12.06
C GLU A 69 -7.79 -7.53 -11.56
N LYS A 70 -8.10 -6.86 -10.44
CA LYS A 70 -9.47 -6.78 -9.92
C LYS A 70 -10.38 -5.92 -10.79
N CYS A 71 -9.85 -4.84 -11.36
CA CYS A 71 -10.58 -4.00 -12.31
C CYS A 71 -10.93 -4.77 -13.60
N SER A 72 -9.97 -5.52 -14.16
CA SER A 72 -10.19 -6.32 -15.37
C SER A 72 -11.23 -7.43 -15.16
N MET A 73 -11.24 -8.03 -13.96
CA MET A 73 -12.25 -9.02 -13.53
C MET A 73 -13.62 -8.39 -13.20
N LYS A 74 -13.78 -7.06 -13.32
CA LYS A 74 -14.97 -6.30 -12.92
C LYS A 74 -15.38 -6.48 -11.45
N LYS A 75 -14.43 -6.89 -10.60
CA LYS A 75 -14.61 -7.01 -9.15
C LYS A 75 -14.32 -5.71 -8.41
N TRP A 76 -13.61 -4.80 -9.05
CA TRP A 76 -13.36 -3.44 -8.62
C TRP A 76 -13.78 -2.49 -9.74
N GLN A 77 -14.75 -1.64 -9.46
CA GLN A 77 -15.27 -0.66 -10.40
C GLN A 77 -14.62 0.71 -10.12
N PRO A 78 -13.68 1.15 -10.97
CA PRO A 78 -13.06 2.46 -10.83
C PRO A 78 -14.07 3.58 -11.07
N ILE A 79 -13.77 4.78 -10.60
CA ILE A 79 -14.59 5.98 -10.85
C ILE A 79 -14.17 6.67 -12.15
N LYS A 80 -15.09 7.44 -12.72
CA LYS A 80 -14.82 8.34 -13.83
C LYS A 80 -15.11 9.78 -13.40
N ALA A 81 -14.15 10.68 -13.60
CA ALA A 81 -14.34 12.09 -13.29
C ALA A 81 -15.33 12.77 -14.24
N LEU A 82 -15.39 12.31 -15.50
CA LEU A 82 -16.28 12.84 -16.55
C LEU A 82 -16.92 11.68 -17.31
N GLN A 83 -18.14 11.91 -17.88
CA GLN A 83 -18.75 10.99 -18.82
C GLN A 83 -17.85 10.85 -20.06
N GLY A 84 -17.44 9.61 -20.39
CA GLY A 84 -16.51 9.35 -21.48
C GLY A 84 -15.02 9.56 -21.16
N GLY A 85 -14.69 10.07 -19.98
CA GLY A 85 -13.31 10.25 -19.51
C GLY A 85 -12.64 8.96 -19.03
N PRO A 86 -11.33 9.03 -18.72
CA PRO A 86 -10.58 7.91 -18.18
C PRO A 86 -11.15 7.47 -16.83
N ALA A 87 -11.01 6.18 -16.57
CA ALA A 87 -11.39 5.59 -15.29
C ALA A 87 -10.18 5.59 -14.34
N PHE A 88 -10.39 6.01 -13.08
CA PHE A 88 -9.37 6.06 -12.05
C PHE A 88 -9.68 5.03 -10.97
N SER A 89 -8.75 4.14 -10.69
CA SER A 89 -8.82 3.17 -9.60
C SER A 89 -7.87 3.50 -8.46
N HIS A 90 -6.76 4.17 -8.75
CA HIS A 90 -5.74 4.53 -7.77
C HIS A 90 -4.88 5.71 -8.23
N LEU A 91 -4.28 6.39 -7.25
CA LEU A 91 -3.15 7.30 -7.42
C LEU A 91 -2.06 6.88 -6.45
N LEU A 92 -0.83 6.80 -6.94
CA LEU A 92 0.35 6.45 -6.17
C LEU A 92 1.30 7.64 -6.19
N PHE A 93 1.65 8.15 -5.03
CA PHE A 93 2.59 9.25 -4.88
C PHE A 93 3.52 8.99 -3.71
N ALA A 94 4.78 8.72 -3.99
CA ALA A 94 5.74 8.25 -3.00
C ALA A 94 5.13 7.09 -2.18
N ASN A 95 5.05 7.21 -0.87
CA ASN A 95 4.45 6.22 0.04
C ASN A 95 2.94 6.41 0.27
N ASP A 96 2.33 7.41 -0.35
CA ASP A 96 0.89 7.65 -0.23
C ASP A 96 0.11 6.92 -1.34
N VAL A 97 -0.99 6.31 -0.93
CA VAL A 97 -1.87 5.54 -1.81
C VAL A 97 -3.29 6.08 -1.69
N VAL A 98 -3.84 6.55 -2.81
CA VAL A 98 -5.27 6.91 -2.88
C VAL A 98 -5.99 5.90 -3.76
N LEU A 99 -7.04 5.30 -3.25
CA LEU A 99 -7.84 4.30 -3.94
C LEU A 99 -9.23 4.85 -4.25
N PHE A 100 -9.70 4.60 -5.46
CA PHE A 100 -11.01 5.05 -5.92
C PHE A 100 -11.86 3.86 -6.35
N ALA A 101 -13.10 3.83 -5.91
CA ALA A 101 -14.05 2.82 -6.31
C ALA A 101 -15.48 3.37 -6.29
N LYS A 102 -16.34 2.76 -7.11
CA LYS A 102 -17.77 2.96 -6.96
C LYS A 102 -18.21 2.45 -5.59
N MET A 103 -19.13 3.18 -4.98
CA MET A 103 -19.62 2.91 -3.64
C MET A 103 -20.54 1.71 -3.63
N ASP A 104 -20.00 0.55 -3.29
CA ASP A 104 -20.74 -0.67 -2.97
C ASP A 104 -19.90 -1.63 -2.12
N TYR A 105 -20.56 -2.54 -1.43
CA TYR A 105 -19.93 -3.52 -0.55
C TYR A 105 -18.93 -4.43 -1.29
N ALA A 106 -19.25 -4.83 -2.53
CA ALA A 106 -18.40 -5.72 -3.30
C ALA A 106 -17.06 -5.07 -3.65
N ASN A 107 -17.07 -3.78 -4.00
CA ASN A 107 -15.85 -2.98 -4.24
C ASN A 107 -15.01 -2.85 -2.96
N CYS A 108 -15.63 -2.57 -1.81
CA CYS A 108 -14.92 -2.47 -0.54
C CYS A 108 -14.24 -3.80 -0.15
N VAL A 109 -14.93 -4.91 -0.32
CA VAL A 109 -14.35 -6.25 -0.11
C VAL A 109 -13.20 -6.53 -1.09
N ALA A 110 -13.32 -6.12 -2.35
CA ALA A 110 -12.26 -6.28 -3.32
C ALA A 110 -11.01 -5.46 -2.96
N ILE A 111 -11.19 -4.20 -2.55
CA ILE A 111 -10.12 -3.34 -2.05
C ILE A 111 -9.43 -3.98 -0.85
N ARG A 112 -10.19 -4.38 0.17
CA ARG A 112 -9.65 -5.02 1.38
C ARG A 112 -8.83 -6.27 1.04
N LYS A 113 -9.30 -7.10 0.11
CA LYS A 113 -8.56 -8.29 -0.35
C LYS A 113 -7.24 -7.93 -1.03
N VAL A 114 -7.24 -6.90 -1.90
CA VAL A 114 -6.00 -6.42 -2.54
C VAL A 114 -5.01 -5.95 -1.50
N LEU A 115 -5.44 -5.11 -0.55
CA LEU A 115 -4.59 -4.60 0.52
C LEU A 115 -4.05 -5.71 1.42
N ASN A 116 -4.87 -6.69 1.78
CA ASN A 116 -4.45 -7.84 2.58
C ASN A 116 -3.38 -8.69 1.86
N VAL A 117 -3.54 -8.95 0.56
CA VAL A 117 -2.54 -9.66 -0.24
C VAL A 117 -1.25 -8.86 -0.32
N PHE A 118 -1.34 -7.57 -0.61
CA PHE A 118 -0.19 -6.67 -0.67
C PHE A 118 0.59 -6.63 0.64
N CYS A 119 -0.11 -6.39 1.76
CA CYS A 119 0.49 -6.34 3.09
C CYS A 119 1.10 -7.68 3.49
N GLY A 120 0.39 -8.79 3.23
CA GLY A 120 0.86 -10.13 3.55
C GLY A 120 2.13 -10.54 2.80
N VAL A 121 2.23 -10.19 1.51
CA VAL A 121 3.42 -10.50 0.69
C VAL A 121 4.64 -9.66 1.09
N LEU A 122 4.42 -8.40 1.49
CA LEU A 122 5.51 -7.47 1.79
C LEU A 122 5.83 -7.37 3.28
N GLY A 123 5.02 -7.96 4.15
CA GLY A 123 5.15 -7.80 5.60
C GLY A 123 4.81 -6.38 6.08
N GLN A 124 4.03 -5.65 5.29
CA GLN A 124 3.56 -4.29 5.60
C GLN A 124 2.27 -4.35 6.42
N THR A 125 1.94 -3.23 7.06
CA THR A 125 0.66 -3.05 7.75
C THR A 125 0.06 -1.71 7.34
N ILE A 126 -1.26 -1.66 7.22
CA ILE A 126 -1.98 -0.40 6.99
C ILE A 126 -2.04 0.34 8.33
N SER A 127 -1.64 1.59 8.34
CA SER A 127 -1.77 2.45 9.52
C SER A 127 -3.19 2.99 9.59
N GLU A 128 -4.01 2.45 10.47
CA GLU A 128 -5.39 2.93 10.70
C GLU A 128 -5.40 4.42 11.12
N ALA A 129 -4.44 4.83 11.94
CA ALA A 129 -4.31 6.22 12.39
C ALA A 129 -4.06 7.22 11.25
N LYS A 130 -3.38 6.78 10.19
CA LYS A 130 -3.07 7.62 9.01
C LYS A 130 -4.00 7.40 7.83
N SER A 131 -4.81 6.34 7.86
CA SER A 131 -5.75 6.02 6.78
C SER A 131 -7.06 6.77 6.95
N ARG A 132 -7.65 7.20 5.86
CA ARG A 132 -8.91 7.95 5.83
C ARG A 132 -9.78 7.43 4.69
N MET A 133 -11.08 7.50 4.90
CA MET A 133 -12.06 7.12 3.89
C MET A 133 -12.98 8.33 3.62
N TYR A 134 -13.18 8.65 2.35
CA TYR A 134 -14.02 9.74 1.91
C TYR A 134 -15.17 9.20 1.08
N PHE A 135 -16.37 9.65 1.37
CA PHE A 135 -17.58 9.25 0.68
C PHE A 135 -18.22 10.42 -0.06
N SER A 136 -18.91 10.12 -1.16
CA SER A 136 -19.74 11.10 -1.84
C SER A 136 -20.85 11.58 -0.87
N PRO A 137 -21.25 12.87 -0.94
CA PRO A 137 -22.33 13.41 -0.10
C PRO A 137 -23.68 12.66 -0.21
N ASN A 138 -23.89 11.96 -1.33
CA ASN A 138 -25.14 11.24 -1.61
C ASN A 138 -25.23 9.86 -0.93
N VAL A 139 -24.20 9.47 -0.15
CA VAL A 139 -24.20 8.19 0.56
C VAL A 139 -24.81 8.37 1.94
N ASP A 140 -25.78 7.53 2.28
CA ASP A 140 -26.41 7.53 3.60
C ASP A 140 -25.44 7.05 4.70
N ASP A 141 -25.70 7.48 5.93
CA ASP A 141 -24.79 7.23 7.04
C ASP A 141 -24.75 5.76 7.46
N ALA A 142 -25.83 5.02 7.32
CA ALA A 142 -25.85 3.59 7.63
C ALA A 142 -24.97 2.80 6.66
N THR A 143 -24.96 3.16 5.38
CA THR A 143 -24.07 2.59 4.38
C THR A 143 -22.60 2.95 4.68
N LYS A 144 -22.31 4.19 5.09
CA LYS A 144 -20.96 4.61 5.48
C LYS A 144 -20.43 3.77 6.65
N GLU A 145 -21.23 3.60 7.71
CA GLU A 145 -20.86 2.81 8.88
C GLU A 145 -20.57 1.35 8.50
N ALA A 146 -21.47 0.71 7.76
CA ALA A 146 -21.30 -0.67 7.31
C ALA A 146 -20.02 -0.88 6.47
N LEU A 147 -19.60 0.12 5.70
CA LEU A 147 -18.39 0.04 4.89
C LEU A 147 -17.13 0.36 5.69
N CYS A 148 -17.22 1.23 6.69
CA CYS A 148 -16.12 1.45 7.65
C CYS A 148 -15.76 0.16 8.38
N ASP A 149 -16.75 -0.63 8.79
CA ASP A 149 -16.53 -1.92 9.47
C ASP A 149 -15.72 -2.91 8.60
N VAL A 150 -15.90 -2.87 7.28
CA VAL A 150 -15.09 -3.70 6.36
C VAL A 150 -13.60 -3.40 6.49
N PHE A 151 -13.22 -2.15 6.72
CA PHE A 151 -11.82 -1.72 6.78
C PHE A 151 -11.24 -1.69 8.20
N GLY A 152 -12.09 -1.61 9.23
CA GLY A 152 -11.68 -1.48 10.62
C GLY A 152 -11.20 -0.08 11.01
N PHE A 153 -11.41 0.92 10.13
CA PHE A 153 -11.15 2.33 10.42
C PHE A 153 -12.27 3.20 9.87
N CYS A 154 -12.63 4.25 10.60
CA CYS A 154 -13.75 5.13 10.32
C CYS A 154 -13.35 6.47 9.69
N LEU A 155 -14.37 7.13 9.24
CA LEU A 155 -14.50 8.43 8.61
C LEU A 155 -13.74 9.57 9.30
N ASN A 156 -13.18 10.46 8.49
CA ASN A 156 -13.08 11.87 8.84
C ASN A 156 -14.26 12.61 8.19
N LEU A 157 -15.14 13.20 9.00
CA LEU A 157 -16.36 13.88 8.55
C LEU A 157 -16.10 15.27 7.92
N GLU A 158 -14.85 15.70 7.80
CA GLU A 158 -14.54 17.00 7.23
C GLU A 158 -14.06 16.92 5.78
N PRO A 159 -14.88 17.42 4.81
CA PRO A 159 -14.57 17.33 3.38
C PRO A 159 -13.42 18.22 2.89
N TRP A 160 -12.80 19.03 3.76
CA TRP A 160 -11.92 20.13 3.34
C TRP A 160 -10.48 20.09 3.87
N GLN A 161 -10.05 19.06 4.57
CA GLN A 161 -8.62 18.86 4.83
C GLN A 161 -7.95 18.12 3.67
N VAL A 162 -7.85 18.82 2.55
CA VAL A 162 -6.95 18.48 1.46
C VAL A 162 -5.53 18.73 1.96
N PHE A 163 -4.77 17.64 2.18
CA PHE A 163 -3.31 17.58 2.22
C PHE A 163 -2.59 18.83 2.78
N GLY A 164 -2.49 18.92 4.09
CA GLY A 164 -1.47 19.72 4.73
C GLY A 164 -0.17 18.92 4.77
N TYR A 165 0.82 19.30 3.98
CA TYR A 165 2.20 18.87 4.16
C TYR A 165 2.66 19.34 5.54
N SER A 166 2.96 18.44 6.45
CA SER A 166 3.86 18.74 7.55
C SER A 166 5.22 18.15 7.21
N TYR A 167 6.19 19.04 7.04
CA TYR A 167 7.60 18.75 6.94
C TYR A 167 8.11 18.07 8.21
#